data_b2858e72cf69d9921cd8a0a625620338
#
_entry.id   b2858e72cf69d9921cd8a0a625620338
#
_cell.length_a   1.000
_cell.length_b   1.000
_cell.length_c   1.000
_cell.angle_alpha   90.00
_cell.angle_beta   90.00
_cell.angle_gamma   90.00
#
_symmetry.space_group_name_H-M   'P 1'
#
loop_
_entity.id
_entity.type
_entity.pdbx_description
1 polymer ?
#
loop_
_entity_poly.entity_id
_entity_poly.type
_entity_poly.pdbx_seq_one_letter_code
_entity_poly.pdbx_strand_id
1 'polypeptide(L)'
;MVTRQLGFFVLAASLALSLAGFAEAKSHSKAHHSSSGSSGMASVYATKGDGYAGKRTASGERAQSGALTAAHKSLPFGTMVRVTNKRNNKSVVVRINDRGPFVRGRVIDLTPAGARAIGMSGLAPVSLSVVGS
;
A
#
# COMPACT_ATOMS: atom_id res chain seq x y z
N MET A 1 -44.84 -12.94 -78.81
CA MET A 1 -43.75 -13.18 -78.53
C MET A 1 -43.32 -12.83 -77.22
N VAL A 2 -42.93 -13.30 -76.59
CA VAL A 2 -42.42 -13.70 -75.63
C VAL A 2 -41.58 -13.15 -74.80
N THR A 3 -41.47 -13.07 -73.86
CA THR A 3 -40.90 -13.26 -73.01
C THR A 3 -40.29 -12.95 -72.10
N ARG A 4 -39.89 -13.16 -71.40
CA ARG A 4 -39.25 -13.47 -70.46
C ARG A 4 -38.74 -13.13 -69.52
N GLN A 5 -38.56 -13.11 -68.56
CA GLN A 5 -38.02 -13.23 -67.67
C GLN A 5 -37.59 -13.33 -66.69
N LEU A 6 -37.21 -13.43 -66.09
CA LEU A 6 -36.63 -13.94 -65.18
C LEU A 6 -35.98 -13.45 -64.24
N GLY A 7 -36.07 -13.47 -63.27
CA GLY A 7 -35.69 -13.31 -62.27
C GLY A 7 -34.89 -13.55 -61.30
N PHE A 8 -34.46 -13.55 -60.75
CA PHE A 8 -33.78 -13.80 -59.80
C PHE A 8 -33.31 -13.40 -58.91
N PHE A 9 -33.22 -13.39 -58.12
CA PHE A 9 -32.80 -13.51 -57.21
C PHE A 9 -32.36 -13.72 -56.28
N VAL A 10 -31.93 -13.74 -55.57
CA VAL A 10 -31.28 -14.18 -54.60
C VAL A 10 -30.61 -13.42 -53.77
N LEU A 11 -30.86 -13.31 -52.96
CA LEU A 11 -30.56 -13.52 -51.89
C LEU A 11 -29.42 -13.77 -51.35
N ALA A 12 -28.72 -12.99 -50.88
CA ALA A 12 -27.65 -13.22 -50.02
C ALA A 12 -28.10 -13.08 -48.61
N ALA A 13 -28.19 -14.14 -48.05
CA ALA A 13 -28.30 -14.14 -46.64
C ALA A 13 -26.94 -13.70 -46.12
N SER A 14 -26.80 -12.47 -45.91
CA SER A 14 -25.68 -12.03 -45.16
C SER A 14 -25.94 -12.46 -43.72
N LEU A 15 -25.36 -13.52 -43.42
CA LEU A 15 -25.27 -13.90 -42.04
C LEU A 15 -24.39 -12.89 -41.36
N ALA A 16 -24.98 -11.94 -40.81
CA ALA A 16 -24.26 -11.11 -39.87
C ALA A 16 -24.06 -11.93 -38.63
N LEU A 17 -22.96 -12.57 -38.62
CA LEU A 17 -22.50 -13.13 -37.38
C LEU A 17 -22.09 -11.97 -36.51
N SER A 18 -23.01 -11.55 -35.72
CA SER A 18 -22.63 -10.68 -34.64
C SER A 18 -21.82 -11.52 -33.68
N LEU A 19 -20.55 -11.38 -33.78
CA LEU A 19 -19.75 -11.77 -32.68
C LEU A 19 -20.17 -10.90 -31.52
N ALA A 20 -20.85 -11.53 -30.61
CA ALA A 20 -20.98 -10.97 -29.33
C ALA A 20 -19.56 -10.73 -28.80
N GLY A 21 -19.20 -9.50 -28.70
CA GLY A 21 -17.96 -9.17 -28.09
C GLY A 21 -17.93 -9.81 -26.73
N PHE A 22 -17.03 -10.71 -26.58
CA PHE A 22 -16.71 -11.15 -25.26
C PHE A 22 -16.19 -9.99 -24.50
N ALA A 23 -17.04 -9.42 -23.72
CA ALA A 23 -16.53 -8.71 -22.58
C ALA A 23 -15.87 -9.76 -21.72
N GLU A 24 -14.63 -9.99 -21.95
CA GLU A 24 -13.85 -10.65 -20.95
C GLU A 24 -13.94 -9.77 -19.73
N ALA A 25 -14.79 -10.19 -18.84
CA ALA A 25 -14.64 -9.78 -17.49
C ALA A 25 -13.27 -10.30 -17.09
N LYS A 26 -12.27 -9.46 -17.22
CA LYS A 26 -11.04 -9.68 -16.50
C LYS A 26 -11.45 -9.77 -15.06
N SER A 27 -11.62 -10.96 -14.62
CA SER A 27 -11.56 -11.26 -13.23
C SER A 27 -10.24 -10.66 -12.78
N HIS A 28 -10.32 -9.48 -12.26
CA HIS A 28 -9.30 -9.02 -11.37
C HIS A 28 -9.42 -9.96 -10.19
N SER A 29 -8.78 -11.08 -10.30
CA SER A 29 -8.35 -11.75 -9.12
C SER A 29 -7.50 -10.72 -8.43
N LYS A 30 -8.11 -10.01 -7.51
CA LYS A 30 -7.34 -9.36 -6.50
C LYS A 30 -6.51 -10.49 -5.94
N ALA A 31 -5.27 -10.55 -6.39
CA ALA A 31 -4.30 -11.22 -5.60
C ALA A 31 -4.46 -10.57 -4.24
N HIS A 32 -5.16 -11.24 -3.37
CA HIS A 32 -5.02 -10.98 -1.99
C HIS A 32 -3.59 -11.36 -1.69
N HIS A 33 -2.70 -10.44 -2.01
CA HIS A 33 -1.58 -10.29 -1.14
C HIS A 33 -2.27 -10.05 0.20
N SER A 34 -2.38 -11.08 0.96
CA SER A 34 -2.51 -10.95 2.37
C SER A 34 -1.22 -10.27 2.81
N SER A 35 -1.16 -8.98 2.55
CA SER A 35 -0.33 -8.13 3.35
C SER A 35 -0.88 -8.40 4.73
N SER A 36 -0.15 -9.15 5.50
CA SER A 36 -0.48 -9.37 6.88
C SER A 36 -0.38 -8.02 7.56
N GLY A 37 -1.47 -7.27 7.39
CA GLY A 37 -1.59 -5.95 7.95
C GLY A 37 -1.68 -6.10 9.44
N SER A 38 -0.70 -5.61 10.14
CA SER A 38 -0.77 -5.51 11.58
C SER A 38 -1.38 -4.18 11.98
N SER A 39 -2.06 -4.17 13.09
CA SER A 39 -2.64 -2.97 13.68
C SER A 39 -2.17 -2.82 15.11
N GLY A 40 -2.06 -1.60 15.55
CA GLY A 40 -1.68 -1.29 16.92
C GLY A 40 -1.41 0.19 17.08
N MET A 41 -0.74 0.55 18.16
CA MET A 41 -0.38 1.92 18.42
C MET A 41 0.98 2.26 17.82
N ALA A 42 1.06 3.39 17.17
CA ALA A 42 2.32 4.01 16.79
C ALA A 42 2.74 5.00 17.87
N SER A 43 4.02 5.11 18.08
CA SER A 43 4.63 6.15 18.91
C SER A 43 5.68 6.93 18.09
N VAL A 44 6.22 7.98 18.68
CA VAL A 44 7.23 8.83 18.04
C VAL A 44 8.52 8.71 18.84
N TYR A 45 9.63 8.60 18.14
CA TYR A 45 10.97 8.57 18.74
C TYR A 45 11.90 9.54 17.97
N ALA A 46 13.12 9.67 18.45
CA ALA A 46 14.12 10.59 17.91
C ALA A 46 13.63 12.06 17.94
N THR A 47 12.83 12.39 18.91
CA THR A 47 12.43 13.74 19.20
C THR A 47 13.54 14.51 19.91
N LYS A 48 13.47 15.82 19.85
CA LYS A 48 14.42 16.64 20.56
C LYS A 48 14.22 16.47 22.06
N GLY A 49 15.17 15.80 22.71
CA GLY A 49 15.14 15.60 24.16
C GLY A 49 14.88 14.16 24.62
N ASP A 50 14.47 13.25 23.76
CA ASP A 50 14.31 11.85 24.13
C ASP A 50 15.62 11.06 24.11
N GLY A 51 16.69 11.69 23.67
CA GLY A 51 18.02 11.10 23.65
C GLY A 51 18.29 10.13 22.51
N TYR A 52 17.36 9.90 21.61
CA TYR A 52 17.55 9.00 20.46
C TYR A 52 17.99 9.71 19.18
N ALA A 53 17.74 11.01 19.05
CA ALA A 53 18.14 11.74 17.87
C ALA A 53 19.66 11.73 17.70
N GLY A 54 20.13 11.32 16.53
CA GLY A 54 21.54 11.22 16.19
C GLY A 54 22.26 9.97 16.69
N LYS A 55 21.62 9.15 17.51
CA LYS A 55 22.20 7.87 17.95
C LYS A 55 22.12 6.83 16.84
N ARG A 56 22.97 5.81 16.93
CA ARG A 56 22.92 4.69 16.00
C ARG A 56 21.70 3.84 16.29
N THR A 57 20.99 3.52 15.23
CA THR A 57 19.90 2.55 15.26
C THR A 57 20.45 1.12 15.20
N ALA A 58 19.58 0.14 15.36
CA ALA A 58 19.98 -1.26 15.29
C ALA A 58 20.54 -1.66 13.91
N SER A 59 20.18 -0.95 12.84
CA SER A 59 20.75 -1.16 11.51
C SER A 59 22.15 -0.56 11.34
N GLY A 60 22.60 0.25 12.28
CA GLY A 60 23.84 0.98 12.20
C GLY A 60 23.71 2.40 11.65
N GLU A 61 22.57 2.76 11.12
CA GLU A 61 22.31 4.14 10.67
C GLU A 61 22.11 5.06 11.87
N ARG A 62 22.23 6.35 11.64
CA ARG A 62 21.90 7.32 12.67
C ARG A 62 20.42 7.67 12.61
N ALA A 63 19.79 7.75 13.77
CA ALA A 63 18.39 8.17 13.88
C ALA A 63 18.29 9.66 13.54
N GLN A 64 17.48 9.98 12.56
CA GLN A 64 17.28 11.35 12.08
C GLN A 64 15.80 11.71 12.17
N SER A 65 15.49 12.76 12.88
CA SER A 65 14.12 13.22 13.09
C SER A 65 13.43 13.66 11.79
N GLY A 66 14.20 14.05 10.78
CA GLY A 66 13.69 14.46 9.47
C GLY A 66 13.58 13.35 8.44
N ALA A 67 14.02 12.14 8.74
CA ALA A 67 13.98 11.02 7.81
C ALA A 67 12.68 10.23 7.96
N LEU A 68 12.21 9.63 6.88
CA LEU A 68 11.04 8.75 6.89
C LEU A 68 11.48 7.31 7.19
N THR A 69 11.89 7.07 8.41
CA THR A 69 12.31 5.77 8.93
C THR A 69 11.52 5.41 10.17
N ALA A 70 11.60 4.16 10.57
CA ALA A 70 10.86 3.68 11.72
C ALA A 70 11.53 2.48 12.37
N ALA A 71 11.15 2.22 13.62
CA ALA A 71 11.51 1.02 14.35
C ALA A 71 10.35 0.03 14.30
N HIS A 72 10.67 -1.23 14.05
CA HIS A 72 9.74 -2.35 14.10
C HIS A 72 10.40 -3.55 14.79
N LYS A 73 9.59 -4.37 15.47
CA LYS A 73 10.11 -5.48 16.29
C LYS A 73 10.82 -6.54 15.45
N SER A 74 10.34 -6.84 14.26
CA SER A 74 10.77 -8.04 13.54
C SER A 74 10.94 -7.88 12.03
N LEU A 75 10.34 -6.87 11.39
CA LEU A 75 10.51 -6.69 9.95
C LEU A 75 11.99 -6.46 9.60
N PRO A 76 12.50 -7.05 8.52
CA PRO A 76 13.88 -6.85 8.13
C PRO A 76 14.21 -5.37 7.92
N PHE A 77 15.46 -4.99 8.19
CA PHE A 77 15.90 -3.64 7.85
C PHE A 77 15.83 -3.40 6.34
N GLY A 78 15.36 -2.22 5.96
CA GLY A 78 15.12 -1.89 4.56
C GLY A 78 13.68 -2.13 4.12
N THR A 79 12.88 -2.86 4.89
CA THR A 79 11.47 -3.07 4.58
C THR A 79 10.73 -1.73 4.53
N MET A 80 9.98 -1.53 3.46
CA MET A 80 9.15 -0.36 3.28
C MET A 80 7.74 -0.66 3.76
N VAL A 81 7.22 0.17 4.64
CA VAL A 81 5.93 -0.03 5.30
C VAL A 81 5.07 1.20 5.12
N ARG A 82 3.85 1.00 4.65
CA ARG A 82 2.84 2.05 4.69
C ARG A 82 2.18 2.05 6.06
N VAL A 83 2.24 3.17 6.72
CA VAL A 83 1.62 3.40 8.02
C VAL A 83 0.42 4.30 7.80
N THR A 84 -0.75 3.85 8.18
CA THR A 84 -1.99 4.61 8.05
C THR A 84 -2.54 4.95 9.43
N ASN A 85 -2.73 6.22 9.68
CA ASN A 85 -3.38 6.71 10.90
C ASN A 85 -4.88 6.47 10.79
N LYS A 86 -5.42 5.61 11.65
CA LYS A 86 -6.82 5.23 11.62
C LYS A 86 -7.79 6.35 12.01
N ARG A 87 -7.29 7.42 12.61
CA ARG A 87 -8.13 8.56 13.01
C ARG A 87 -8.46 9.50 11.86
N ASN A 88 -7.59 9.56 10.84
CA ASN A 88 -7.72 10.52 9.76
C ASN A 88 -7.43 9.94 8.37
N ASN A 89 -7.11 8.67 8.27
CA ASN A 89 -6.74 7.95 7.04
C ASN A 89 -5.50 8.50 6.31
N LYS A 90 -4.70 9.35 6.94
CA LYS A 90 -3.44 9.78 6.37
C LYS A 90 -2.42 8.66 6.46
N SER A 91 -1.61 8.49 5.44
CA SER A 91 -0.59 7.46 5.40
C SER A 91 0.76 8.01 4.95
N VAL A 92 1.80 7.28 5.32
CA VAL A 92 3.17 7.55 4.92
C VAL A 92 3.88 6.23 4.73
N VAL A 93 4.82 6.18 3.81
CA VAL A 93 5.69 5.01 3.65
C VAL A 93 7.01 5.32 4.35
N VAL A 94 7.40 4.42 5.23
CA VAL A 94 8.64 4.54 6.00
C VAL A 94 9.51 3.31 5.79
N ARG A 95 10.81 3.46 5.99
CA ARG A 95 11.78 2.38 5.88
C ARG A 95 12.17 1.93 7.29
N ILE A 96 12.11 0.64 7.52
CA ILE A 96 12.51 0.06 8.80
C ILE A 96 14.04 0.06 8.91
N ASN A 97 14.56 0.68 9.95
CA ASN A 97 15.99 0.74 10.22
C ASN A 97 16.35 0.54 11.69
N ASP A 98 15.37 0.26 12.53
CA ASP A 98 15.60 0.09 13.96
C ASP A 98 14.72 -1.00 14.54
N ARG A 99 14.99 -1.40 15.79
CA ARG A 99 14.23 -2.39 16.55
C ARG A 99 13.43 -1.72 17.66
N GLY A 100 12.27 -2.26 17.89
CA GLY A 100 11.26 -1.78 18.82
C GLY A 100 9.97 -1.45 18.06
N PRO A 101 8.99 -0.92 18.75
CA PRO A 101 8.90 -0.65 20.18
C PRO A 101 8.72 -1.92 21.00
N PHE A 102 9.22 -1.93 22.21
CA PHE A 102 9.11 -3.07 23.12
C PHE A 102 8.01 -2.87 24.18
N VAL A 103 7.17 -1.90 23.96
CA VAL A 103 6.02 -1.62 24.82
C VAL A 103 4.81 -2.36 24.25
N ARG A 104 4.10 -3.06 25.13
CA ARG A 104 2.92 -3.84 24.74
C ARG A 104 1.87 -2.95 24.04
N GLY A 105 1.33 -3.44 22.93
CA GLY A 105 0.32 -2.74 22.15
C GLY A 105 0.90 -1.75 21.14
N ARG A 106 2.17 -1.40 21.22
CA ARG A 106 2.84 -0.58 20.21
C ARG A 106 3.43 -1.46 19.12
N VAL A 107 3.23 -1.06 17.89
CA VAL A 107 3.67 -1.86 16.71
C VAL A 107 4.74 -1.17 15.90
N ILE A 108 4.88 0.14 16.01
CA ILE A 108 5.86 0.90 15.24
C ILE A 108 6.21 2.20 15.98
N ASP A 109 7.48 2.58 15.91
CA ASP A 109 7.96 3.89 16.34
C ASP A 109 8.34 4.71 15.12
N LEU A 110 7.69 5.84 14.94
CA LEU A 110 7.95 6.76 13.83
C LEU A 110 8.90 7.87 14.24
N THR A 111 9.67 8.36 13.28
CA THR A 111 10.37 9.62 13.43
C THR A 111 9.37 10.78 13.51
N PRO A 112 9.77 11.96 14.00
CA PRO A 112 8.92 13.14 13.95
C PRO A 112 8.43 13.47 12.54
N ALA A 113 9.26 13.25 11.51
CA ALA A 113 8.83 13.48 10.12
C ALA A 113 7.72 12.52 9.72
N GLY A 114 7.84 11.24 10.05
CA GLY A 114 6.80 10.25 9.78
C GLY A 114 5.51 10.56 10.53
N ALA A 115 5.62 10.93 11.78
CA ALA A 115 4.47 11.28 12.60
C ALA A 115 3.73 12.51 12.04
N ARG A 116 4.46 13.54 11.64
CA ARG A 116 3.86 14.73 11.03
C ARG A 116 3.14 14.39 9.74
N ALA A 117 3.69 13.50 8.95
CA ALA A 117 3.11 13.12 7.67
C ALA A 117 1.73 12.48 7.80
N ILE A 118 1.45 11.85 8.94
CA ILE A 118 0.15 11.23 9.20
C ILE A 118 -0.66 11.98 10.27
N GLY A 119 -0.25 13.19 10.59
CA GLY A 119 -1.01 14.06 11.50
C GLY A 119 -1.07 13.55 12.93
N MET A 120 -0.03 12.87 13.42
CA MET A 120 0.02 12.45 14.82
C MET A 120 1.06 13.22 15.61
N SER A 121 0.78 13.47 16.88
CA SER A 121 1.66 14.21 17.79
C SER A 121 2.04 13.42 19.04
N GLY A 122 1.75 12.17 19.12
CA GLY A 122 1.99 11.31 20.26
C GLY A 122 1.67 9.88 19.89
N LEU A 123 0.76 9.27 20.60
CA LEU A 123 0.27 7.93 20.27
C LEU A 123 -0.90 8.03 19.29
N ALA A 124 -0.93 7.14 18.32
CA ALA A 124 -2.06 7.03 17.40
C ALA A 124 -2.31 5.58 17.00
N PRO A 125 -3.57 5.17 16.83
CA PRO A 125 -3.89 3.87 16.27
C PRO A 125 -3.56 3.86 14.79
N VAL A 126 -2.82 2.86 14.36
CA VAL A 126 -2.37 2.71 12.98
C VAL A 126 -2.61 1.31 12.45
N SER A 127 -2.63 1.21 11.13
CA SER A 127 -2.47 -0.04 10.40
C SER A 127 -1.16 0.00 9.62
N LEU A 128 -0.52 -1.14 9.52
CA LEU A 128 0.73 -1.31 8.80
C LEU A 128 0.52 -2.23 7.61
N SER A 129 1.15 -1.90 6.50
CA SER A 129 1.15 -2.71 5.28
C SER A 129 2.54 -2.68 4.66
N VAL A 130 3.15 -3.84 4.47
CA VAL A 130 4.44 -3.94 3.79
C VAL A 130 4.22 -3.64 2.31
N VAL A 131 5.00 -2.72 1.75
CA VAL A 131 4.87 -2.29 0.35
C VAL A 131 6.12 -2.52 -0.47
N GLY A 132 7.22 -2.95 0.14
CA GLY A 132 8.47 -3.25 -0.54
C GLY A 132 9.60 -3.63 0.43
N SER A 133 10.72 -4.03 -0.14
CA SER A 133 11.93 -4.40 0.60
C SER A 133 13.16 -4.12 -0.25
#